data_7baf31f33860cd35d97ee3bc498522f1
#
_entry.id   7baf31f33860cd35d97ee3bc498522f1
#
_cell.length_a   1.000
_cell.length_b   1.000
_cell.length_c   1.000
_cell.angle_alpha   90.00
_cell.angle_beta   90.00
_cell.angle_gamma   90.00
#
_symmetry.space_group_name_H-M   'P 1'
#
loop_
_entity.id
_entity.type
_entity.pdbx_description
1 polymer ?
#
loop_
_entity_poly.entity_id
_entity_poly.type
_entity_poly.pdbx_seq_one_letter_code
_entity_poly.pdbx_strand_id
1 'polypeptide(L)'
;MSNKLKVASFFSGIGGIDLGFENAGMEVIFQCEILSFSQNVLKKHWPAIPLQTDITTLDAKDIPYADVYVGGFPCQDLSLANQGKRKGLEGARSGLFYKYAELIEQNRPRWVLIENVPGLLNSANGQDFRIVARTLDELGYCVAWRVLDGQFFGTPQRRRRAYIVASLGTCGAAEVLFEPLGDSVIDLQSRKPRNFIAREADESLPEAAFFSIQHAGINRKPSAGPQGKGYRNDGATYTLDSRGGADAVCSTNDTFGVRTTPGLSGRMDSNRYRALGNAVCVPVIEWIAKRILVADRKYYK
;
A
#
# COMPACT_ATOMS: atom_id res chain seq x y z
N MET A 1 -23.46 -21.83 -2.02
CA MET A 1 -22.04 -21.46 -1.87
C MET A 1 -21.96 -19.95 -1.95
N SER A 2 -21.46 -19.27 -0.92
CA SER A 2 -21.29 -17.81 -0.98
C SER A 2 -20.25 -17.49 -2.04
N ASN A 3 -20.65 -16.75 -3.08
CA ASN A 3 -19.74 -16.36 -4.15
C ASN A 3 -18.74 -15.35 -3.55
N LYS A 4 -17.46 -15.69 -3.51
CA LYS A 4 -16.42 -14.79 -3.01
C LYS A 4 -16.32 -13.58 -3.93
N LEU A 5 -16.08 -12.38 -3.40
CA LEU A 5 -15.73 -11.23 -4.21
C LEU A 5 -14.40 -11.46 -4.92
N LYS A 6 -14.39 -11.16 -6.22
CA LYS A 6 -13.23 -11.31 -7.10
C LYS A 6 -12.42 -10.02 -7.15
N VAL A 7 -11.12 -10.14 -7.08
CA VAL A 7 -10.17 -9.02 -7.03
C VAL A 7 -9.24 -9.05 -8.23
N ALA A 8 -9.13 -7.94 -8.94
CA ALA A 8 -8.08 -7.71 -9.93
C ALA A 8 -7.06 -6.71 -9.36
N SER A 9 -5.81 -7.11 -9.31
CA SER A 9 -4.70 -6.37 -8.70
C SER A 9 -3.80 -5.77 -9.77
N PHE A 10 -3.57 -4.46 -9.67
CA PHE A 10 -2.72 -3.68 -10.56
C PHE A 10 -1.58 -3.06 -9.77
N PHE A 11 -0.40 -2.95 -10.39
CA PHE A 11 0.82 -2.54 -9.67
C PHE A 11 1.05 -3.43 -8.45
N SER A 12 0.85 -4.74 -8.63
CA SER A 12 0.70 -5.73 -7.55
C SER A 12 1.93 -5.83 -6.64
N GLY A 13 3.09 -5.33 -7.09
CA GLY A 13 4.34 -5.44 -6.35
C GLY A 13 4.66 -6.90 -6.03
N ILE A 14 4.95 -7.20 -4.77
CA ILE A 14 5.19 -8.57 -4.30
C ILE A 14 3.93 -9.25 -3.75
N GLY A 15 2.73 -8.72 -4.05
CA GLY A 15 1.46 -9.33 -3.65
C GLY A 15 0.98 -8.97 -2.24
N GLY A 16 1.45 -7.87 -1.66
CA GLY A 16 1.03 -7.47 -0.31
C GLY A 16 -0.45 -7.08 -0.24
N ILE A 17 -0.98 -6.41 -1.26
CA ILE A 17 -2.42 -6.10 -1.37
C ILE A 17 -3.20 -7.39 -1.55
N ASP A 18 -2.75 -8.25 -2.47
CA ASP A 18 -3.36 -9.54 -2.79
C ASP A 18 -3.53 -10.39 -1.53
N LEU A 19 -2.46 -10.56 -0.76
CA LEU A 19 -2.49 -11.31 0.50
C LEU A 19 -3.49 -10.72 1.50
N GLY A 20 -3.60 -9.39 1.60
CA GLY A 20 -4.56 -8.74 2.50
C GLY A 20 -6.02 -9.02 2.12
N PHE A 21 -6.33 -9.07 0.81
CA PHE A 21 -7.66 -9.41 0.32
C PHE A 21 -7.98 -10.90 0.49
N GLU A 22 -7.01 -11.79 0.27
CA GLU A 22 -7.17 -13.23 0.52
C GLU A 22 -7.38 -13.53 2.01
N ASN A 23 -6.64 -12.87 2.89
CA ASN A 23 -6.83 -12.99 4.35
C ASN A 23 -8.25 -12.54 4.78
N ALA A 24 -8.85 -11.60 4.07
CA ALA A 24 -10.23 -11.20 4.28
C ALA A 24 -11.26 -12.18 3.70
N GLY A 25 -10.84 -13.20 2.94
CA GLY A 25 -11.69 -14.23 2.34
C GLY A 25 -12.16 -13.93 0.92
N MET A 26 -11.58 -12.95 0.24
CA MET A 26 -11.82 -12.68 -1.18
C MET A 26 -10.93 -13.56 -2.07
N GLU A 27 -11.13 -13.50 -3.38
CA GLU A 27 -10.39 -14.29 -4.37
C GLU A 27 -9.67 -13.35 -5.34
N VAL A 28 -8.33 -13.39 -5.35
CA VAL A 28 -7.53 -12.70 -6.36
C VAL A 28 -7.56 -13.52 -7.65
N ILE A 29 -7.96 -12.90 -8.77
CA ILE A 29 -8.15 -13.59 -10.05
C ILE A 29 -7.30 -13.04 -11.18
N PHE A 30 -6.64 -11.92 -10.96
CA PHE A 30 -5.82 -11.24 -11.97
C PHE A 30 -4.75 -10.38 -11.30
N GLN A 31 -3.55 -10.36 -11.86
CA GLN A 31 -2.43 -9.54 -11.41
C GLN A 31 -1.76 -8.82 -12.58
N CYS A 32 -1.28 -7.58 -12.34
CA CYS A 32 -0.46 -6.83 -13.29
C CYS A 32 0.72 -6.17 -12.57
N GLU A 33 1.96 -6.48 -12.98
CA GLU A 33 3.19 -5.96 -12.38
C GLU A 33 4.32 -5.90 -13.41
N ILE A 34 4.99 -4.74 -13.50
CA ILE A 34 6.03 -4.51 -14.52
C ILE A 34 7.42 -5.01 -14.07
N LEU A 35 7.71 -5.00 -12.76
CA LEU A 35 9.02 -5.36 -12.25
C LEU A 35 9.24 -6.87 -12.25
N SER A 36 10.21 -7.34 -13.01
CA SER A 36 10.51 -8.77 -13.16
C SER A 36 10.80 -9.48 -11.83
N PHE A 37 11.45 -8.80 -10.88
CA PHE A 37 11.67 -9.36 -9.54
C PHE A 37 10.35 -9.61 -8.81
N SER A 38 9.43 -8.64 -8.83
CA SER A 38 8.10 -8.79 -8.23
C SER A 38 7.27 -9.86 -8.92
N GLN A 39 7.32 -9.92 -10.26
CA GLN A 39 6.66 -10.99 -11.04
C GLN A 39 7.12 -12.39 -10.63
N ASN A 40 8.41 -12.58 -10.36
CA ASN A 40 8.93 -13.86 -9.89
C ASN A 40 8.40 -14.24 -8.51
N VAL A 41 8.19 -13.26 -7.63
CA VAL A 41 7.54 -13.48 -6.32
C VAL A 41 6.08 -13.86 -6.52
N LEU A 42 5.35 -13.12 -7.37
CA LEU A 42 3.93 -13.40 -7.66
C LEU A 42 3.75 -14.80 -8.26
N LYS A 43 4.53 -15.16 -9.28
CA LYS A 43 4.49 -16.49 -9.90
C LYS A 43 4.78 -17.62 -8.91
N LYS A 44 5.63 -17.37 -7.91
CA LYS A 44 5.93 -18.35 -6.88
C LYS A 44 4.77 -18.57 -5.91
N HIS A 45 4.09 -17.49 -5.50
CA HIS A 45 3.04 -17.55 -4.49
C HIS A 45 1.64 -17.73 -5.08
N TRP A 46 1.40 -17.23 -6.29
CA TRP A 46 0.13 -17.32 -7.03
C TRP A 46 0.32 -17.89 -8.44
N PRO A 47 0.83 -19.13 -8.58
CA PRO A 47 1.19 -19.70 -9.89
C PRO A 47 -0.01 -19.90 -10.83
N ALA A 48 -1.22 -19.97 -10.30
CA ALA A 48 -2.44 -20.17 -11.08
C ALA A 48 -3.13 -18.87 -11.52
N ILE A 49 -2.68 -17.72 -10.99
CA ILE A 49 -3.33 -16.44 -11.31
C ILE A 49 -2.69 -15.84 -12.57
N PRO A 50 -3.50 -15.42 -13.56
CA PRO A 50 -3.01 -14.71 -14.74
C PRO A 50 -2.23 -13.44 -14.32
N LEU A 51 -0.98 -13.35 -14.77
CA LEU A 51 -0.08 -12.25 -14.50
C LEU A 51 0.29 -11.54 -15.80
N GLN A 52 -0.14 -10.27 -15.92
CA GLN A 52 0.24 -9.37 -17.00
C GLN A 52 1.43 -8.49 -16.59
N THR A 53 2.23 -8.07 -17.57
CA THR A 53 3.51 -7.41 -17.30
C THR A 53 3.43 -5.89 -17.38
N ASP A 54 2.55 -5.35 -18.20
CA ASP A 54 2.47 -3.90 -18.44
C ASP A 54 1.01 -3.45 -18.57
N ILE A 55 0.60 -2.57 -17.67
CA ILE A 55 -0.76 -2.03 -17.66
C ILE A 55 -1.04 -1.18 -18.92
N THR A 56 -0.02 -0.56 -19.52
CA THR A 56 -0.20 0.32 -20.69
C THR A 56 -0.65 -0.44 -21.94
N THR A 57 -0.36 -1.74 -21.99
CA THR A 57 -0.73 -2.63 -23.11
C THR A 57 -2.01 -3.42 -22.86
N LEU A 58 -2.60 -3.32 -21.65
CA LEU A 58 -3.82 -4.06 -21.32
C LEU A 58 -5.03 -3.52 -22.06
N ASP A 59 -5.82 -4.43 -22.60
CA ASP A 59 -7.20 -4.18 -23.00
C ASP A 59 -8.14 -4.62 -21.85
N ALA A 60 -9.18 -3.86 -21.61
CA ALA A 60 -10.14 -4.17 -20.54
C ALA A 60 -10.81 -5.56 -20.71
N LYS A 61 -10.97 -6.02 -21.97
CA LYS A 61 -11.50 -7.36 -22.28
C LYS A 61 -10.59 -8.51 -21.84
N ASP A 62 -9.29 -8.24 -21.69
CA ASP A 62 -8.31 -9.25 -21.26
C ASP A 62 -8.32 -9.46 -19.73
N ILE A 63 -9.05 -8.61 -19.01
CA ILE A 63 -9.19 -8.69 -17.56
C ILE A 63 -10.50 -9.44 -17.24
N PRO A 64 -10.45 -10.57 -16.53
CA PRO A 64 -11.65 -11.26 -16.09
C PRO A 64 -12.53 -10.34 -15.23
N TYR A 65 -13.84 -10.55 -15.26
CA TYR A 65 -14.75 -9.79 -14.39
C TYR A 65 -14.30 -9.88 -12.92
N ALA A 66 -14.10 -8.73 -12.31
CA ALA A 66 -13.77 -8.61 -10.90
C ALA A 66 -14.66 -7.56 -10.23
N ASP A 67 -15.07 -7.85 -8.99
CA ASP A 67 -15.88 -6.97 -8.17
C ASP A 67 -15.07 -5.80 -7.61
N VAL A 68 -13.77 -6.02 -7.40
CA VAL A 68 -12.85 -5.10 -6.76
C VAL A 68 -11.61 -4.90 -7.62
N TYR A 69 -11.29 -3.67 -7.96
CA TYR A 69 -10.02 -3.28 -8.56
C TYR A 69 -9.12 -2.67 -7.49
N VAL A 70 -7.91 -3.17 -7.36
CA VAL A 70 -6.94 -2.67 -6.38
C VAL A 70 -5.63 -2.28 -7.05
N GLY A 71 -4.98 -1.20 -6.58
CA GLY A 71 -3.70 -0.79 -7.14
C GLY A 71 -3.04 0.36 -6.40
N GLY A 72 -1.73 0.49 -6.60
CA GLY A 72 -0.92 1.58 -6.08
C GLY A 72 -0.04 2.15 -7.19
N PHE A 73 -0.56 3.03 -8.03
CA PHE A 73 0.22 3.62 -9.11
C PHE A 73 1.34 4.52 -8.59
N PRO A 74 2.48 4.68 -9.33
CA PRO A 74 3.57 5.57 -8.93
C PRO A 74 3.12 7.03 -8.84
N CYS A 75 3.34 7.68 -7.68
CA CYS A 75 2.95 9.07 -7.44
C CYS A 75 3.60 10.07 -8.41
N GLN A 76 4.78 9.74 -8.94
CA GLN A 76 5.54 10.62 -9.84
C GLN A 76 4.88 10.82 -11.20
N ASP A 77 4.05 9.88 -11.65
CA ASP A 77 3.44 9.92 -12.99
C ASP A 77 2.44 11.05 -13.16
N LEU A 78 1.66 11.37 -12.12
CA LEU A 78 0.73 12.51 -12.19
C LEU A 78 1.45 13.85 -12.25
N SER A 79 2.51 14.01 -11.46
CA SER A 79 3.31 15.24 -11.44
C SER A 79 4.06 15.46 -12.76
N LEU A 80 4.57 14.41 -13.39
CA LEU A 80 5.24 14.47 -14.70
C LEU A 80 4.25 14.77 -15.81
N ALA A 81 3.06 14.18 -15.81
CA ALA A 81 1.99 14.47 -16.76
C ALA A 81 1.54 15.94 -16.68
N ASN A 82 1.53 16.52 -15.48
CA ASN A 82 1.18 17.94 -15.25
C ASN A 82 2.32 18.91 -15.61
N GLN A 83 3.59 18.51 -15.57
CA GLN A 83 4.76 19.34 -15.93
C GLN A 83 5.09 19.30 -17.42
N GLY A 84 4.68 18.26 -18.14
CA GLY A 84 4.90 18.11 -19.57
C GLY A 84 4.00 19.02 -20.37
N LYS A 85 4.53 20.19 -20.78
CA LYS A 85 4.05 21.11 -21.82
C LYS A 85 2.56 20.93 -22.24
N ARG A 86 1.74 21.91 -21.94
CA ARG A 86 0.38 22.17 -22.44
C ARG A 86 0.21 21.89 -23.95
N LYS A 87 0.28 20.64 -24.34
CA LYS A 87 -0.21 20.12 -25.60
C LYS A 87 -1.57 19.52 -25.27
N GLY A 88 -2.64 20.24 -25.57
CA GLY A 88 -4.03 19.83 -25.58
C GLY A 88 -4.50 18.69 -24.66
N LEU A 89 -5.79 18.51 -24.53
CA LEU A 89 -6.45 17.46 -23.73
C LEU A 89 -5.90 16.02 -23.94
N GLU A 90 -5.27 15.74 -25.09
CA GLU A 90 -4.64 14.45 -25.39
C GLU A 90 -3.27 14.25 -24.69
N GLY A 91 -2.51 15.30 -24.44
CA GLY A 91 -1.22 15.22 -23.75
C GLY A 91 -1.32 15.12 -22.23
N ALA A 92 -2.49 15.46 -21.65
CA ALA A 92 -2.72 15.44 -20.20
C ALA A 92 -3.13 14.05 -19.68
N ARG A 93 -3.46 13.09 -20.56
CA ARG A 93 -3.94 11.75 -20.18
C ARG A 93 -2.88 10.64 -20.31
N SER A 94 -1.61 10.98 -20.47
CA SER A 94 -0.53 10.03 -20.70
C SER A 94 0.17 9.60 -19.41
N GLY A 95 -0.53 9.03 -18.45
CA GLY A 95 0.06 8.50 -17.23
C GLY A 95 -0.57 7.18 -16.83
N LEU A 96 0.13 6.38 -16.03
CA LEU A 96 -0.32 5.06 -15.56
C LEU A 96 -1.67 5.15 -14.80
N PHE A 97 -1.91 6.25 -14.08
CA PHE A 97 -3.21 6.50 -13.45
C PHE A 97 -4.33 6.59 -14.48
N TYR A 98 -4.14 7.29 -15.59
CA TYR A 98 -5.18 7.44 -16.60
C TYR A 98 -5.49 6.14 -17.32
N LYS A 99 -4.45 5.31 -17.57
CA LYS A 99 -4.67 3.95 -18.09
C LYS A 99 -5.44 3.08 -17.09
N TYR A 100 -5.12 3.18 -15.80
CA TYR A 100 -5.88 2.48 -14.76
C TYR A 100 -7.33 2.97 -14.69
N ALA A 101 -7.56 4.29 -14.80
CA ALA A 101 -8.91 4.87 -14.84
C ALA A 101 -9.70 4.43 -16.08
N GLU A 102 -9.06 4.33 -17.24
CA GLU A 102 -9.66 3.76 -18.46
C GLU A 102 -10.14 2.33 -18.26
N LEU A 103 -9.33 1.48 -17.63
CA LEU A 103 -9.72 0.09 -17.30
C LEU A 103 -10.88 0.04 -16.29
N ILE A 104 -10.91 0.96 -15.31
CA ILE A 104 -12.03 1.11 -14.37
C ILE A 104 -13.29 1.55 -15.11
N GLU A 105 -13.20 2.51 -16.02
CA GLU A 105 -14.31 3.01 -16.84
C GLU A 105 -14.96 1.90 -17.65
N GLN A 106 -14.15 1.09 -18.32
CA GLN A 106 -14.62 0.03 -19.21
C GLN A 106 -15.19 -1.17 -18.44
N ASN A 107 -14.58 -1.59 -17.36
CA ASN A 107 -14.96 -2.81 -16.62
C ASN A 107 -15.90 -2.56 -15.42
N ARG A 108 -16.01 -1.30 -14.98
CA ARG A 108 -16.99 -0.88 -13.95
C ARG A 108 -17.00 -1.76 -12.69
N PRO A 109 -15.85 -2.04 -12.03
CA PRO A 109 -15.86 -2.81 -10.79
C PRO A 109 -16.73 -2.11 -9.73
N ARG A 110 -17.36 -2.87 -8.84
CA ARG A 110 -18.16 -2.30 -7.74
C ARG A 110 -17.32 -1.46 -6.79
N TRP A 111 -16.07 -1.88 -6.59
CA TRP A 111 -15.13 -1.26 -5.65
C TRP A 111 -13.80 -0.96 -6.31
N VAL A 112 -13.22 0.17 -5.94
CA VAL A 112 -11.83 0.51 -6.28
C VAL A 112 -11.09 0.85 -4.99
N LEU A 113 -9.91 0.26 -4.78
CA LEU A 113 -8.98 0.63 -3.72
C LEU A 113 -7.67 1.11 -4.36
N ILE A 114 -7.27 2.33 -4.03
CA ILE A 114 -5.98 2.89 -4.42
C ILE A 114 -5.15 3.13 -3.16
N GLU A 115 -3.93 2.58 -3.14
CA GLU A 115 -2.93 2.89 -2.12
C GLU A 115 -1.90 3.85 -2.69
N ASN A 116 -1.49 4.85 -1.89
CA ASN A 116 -0.43 5.76 -2.30
C ASN A 116 0.30 6.38 -1.08
N VAL A 117 1.39 7.06 -1.35
CA VAL A 117 2.07 7.84 -0.29
C VAL A 117 1.24 9.05 0.13
N PRO A 118 1.29 9.49 1.42
CA PRO A 118 0.55 10.69 1.86
C PRO A 118 0.91 11.95 1.08
N GLY A 119 2.10 11.99 0.46
CA GLY A 119 2.55 13.08 -0.40
C GLY A 119 1.62 13.34 -1.59
N LEU A 120 0.87 12.34 -2.08
CA LEU A 120 -0.13 12.53 -3.13
C LEU A 120 -1.16 13.60 -2.75
N LEU A 121 -1.57 13.67 -1.49
CA LEU A 121 -2.59 14.62 -1.02
C LEU A 121 -2.15 16.08 -1.14
N ASN A 122 -0.83 16.34 -1.10
CA ASN A 122 -0.24 17.68 -1.15
C ASN A 122 0.55 17.94 -2.45
N SER A 123 0.72 16.96 -3.31
CA SER A 123 1.45 17.08 -4.56
C SER A 123 0.81 18.11 -5.47
N ALA A 124 1.62 18.97 -6.11
CA ALA A 124 1.18 20.08 -6.95
C ALA A 124 0.06 20.92 -6.27
N ASN A 125 0.23 21.27 -4.98
CA ASN A 125 -0.78 21.96 -4.16
C ASN A 125 -2.13 21.23 -4.11
N GLY A 126 -2.12 19.90 -4.04
CA GLY A 126 -3.31 19.05 -3.99
C GLY A 126 -3.98 18.77 -5.34
N GLN A 127 -3.41 19.27 -6.45
CA GLN A 127 -3.99 19.08 -7.79
C GLN A 127 -3.94 17.60 -8.20
N ASP A 128 -2.84 16.88 -7.90
CA ASP A 128 -2.70 15.47 -8.28
C ASP A 128 -3.79 14.61 -7.60
N PHE A 129 -4.03 14.81 -6.31
CA PHE A 129 -5.11 14.14 -5.61
C PHE A 129 -6.50 14.52 -6.14
N ARG A 130 -6.70 15.81 -6.45
CA ARG A 130 -7.96 16.30 -7.03
C ARG A 130 -8.27 15.62 -8.36
N ILE A 131 -7.25 15.39 -9.21
CA ILE A 131 -7.41 14.66 -10.47
C ILE A 131 -7.91 13.24 -10.18
N VAL A 132 -7.28 12.52 -9.25
CA VAL A 132 -7.68 11.15 -8.90
C VAL A 132 -9.13 11.10 -8.40
N ALA A 133 -9.47 11.96 -7.43
CA ALA A 133 -10.80 11.97 -6.84
C ALA A 133 -11.87 12.36 -7.86
N ARG A 134 -11.61 13.40 -8.66
CA ARG A 134 -12.55 13.89 -9.67
C ARG A 134 -12.75 12.88 -10.81
N THR A 135 -11.68 12.23 -11.27
CA THR A 135 -11.81 11.20 -12.33
C THR A 135 -12.72 10.06 -11.85
N LEU A 136 -12.54 9.57 -10.63
CA LEU A 136 -13.40 8.51 -10.08
C LEU A 136 -14.84 9.00 -9.88
N ASP A 137 -15.05 10.24 -9.43
CA ASP A 137 -16.38 10.84 -9.27
C ASP A 137 -17.09 10.98 -10.64
N GLU A 138 -16.40 11.47 -11.66
CA GLU A 138 -16.92 11.56 -13.04
C GLU A 138 -17.28 10.18 -13.63
N LEU A 139 -16.61 9.12 -13.20
CA LEU A 139 -16.96 7.74 -13.52
C LEU A 139 -18.14 7.19 -12.70
N GLY A 140 -18.73 7.99 -11.80
CA GLY A 140 -19.90 7.62 -11.00
C GLY A 140 -19.57 6.89 -9.70
N TYR A 141 -18.34 7.00 -9.20
CA TYR A 141 -17.93 6.45 -7.91
C TYR A 141 -18.05 7.49 -6.80
N CYS A 142 -18.60 7.11 -5.67
CA CYS A 142 -18.47 7.87 -4.42
C CYS A 142 -17.10 7.58 -3.80
N VAL A 143 -16.31 8.62 -3.55
CA VAL A 143 -14.90 8.50 -3.15
C VAL A 143 -14.70 8.90 -1.70
N ALA A 144 -14.03 8.07 -0.94
CA ALA A 144 -13.57 8.37 0.41
C ALA A 144 -12.06 8.08 0.52
N TRP A 145 -11.35 8.84 1.36
CA TRP A 145 -9.93 8.59 1.58
C TRP A 145 -9.53 8.83 3.02
N ARG A 146 -8.50 8.12 3.47
CA ARG A 146 -7.94 8.24 4.82
C ARG A 146 -6.45 7.92 4.81
N VAL A 147 -5.67 8.65 5.62
CA VAL A 147 -4.27 8.27 5.88
C VAL A 147 -4.26 7.32 7.06
N LEU A 148 -3.81 6.10 6.84
CA LEU A 148 -3.64 5.08 7.89
C LEU A 148 -2.15 4.82 8.13
N ASP A 149 -1.81 4.46 9.36
CA ASP A 149 -0.44 4.14 9.76
C ASP A 149 -0.39 2.69 10.26
N GLY A 150 0.50 1.87 9.66
CA GLY A 150 0.64 0.46 9.95
C GLY A 150 0.87 0.14 11.43
N GLN A 151 1.51 1.05 12.18
CA GLN A 151 1.75 0.85 13.62
C GLN A 151 0.46 0.62 14.44
N PHE A 152 -0.69 1.14 13.99
CA PHE A 152 -1.97 0.96 14.68
C PHE A 152 -2.71 -0.32 14.29
N PHE A 153 -2.13 -1.10 13.37
CA PHE A 153 -2.69 -2.36 12.88
C PHE A 153 -1.86 -3.58 13.29
N GLY A 154 -1.10 -3.47 14.39
CA GLY A 154 -0.30 -4.58 14.93
C GLY A 154 1.06 -4.76 14.25
N THR A 155 1.48 -3.85 13.39
CA THR A 155 2.80 -3.88 12.73
C THR A 155 3.75 -2.95 13.49
N PRO A 156 4.97 -3.39 13.90
CA PRO A 156 5.93 -2.53 14.60
C PRO A 156 6.64 -1.54 13.65
N GLN A 157 5.97 -1.14 12.58
CA GLN A 157 6.49 -0.24 11.56
C GLN A 157 5.60 1.00 11.44
N ARG A 158 6.21 2.17 11.54
CA ARG A 158 5.55 3.43 11.22
C ARG A 158 5.52 3.60 9.70
N ARG A 159 4.38 3.20 9.09
CA ARG A 159 4.17 3.28 7.65
C ARG A 159 2.84 3.96 7.36
N ARG A 160 2.91 5.27 7.12
CA ARG A 160 1.74 6.07 6.75
C ARG A 160 1.48 5.96 5.24
N ARG A 161 0.23 5.65 4.87
CA ARG A 161 -0.21 5.59 3.48
C ARG A 161 -1.59 6.21 3.35
N ALA A 162 -1.84 6.84 2.20
CA ALA A 162 -3.16 7.28 1.80
C ALA A 162 -3.89 6.10 1.14
N TYR A 163 -5.07 5.78 1.64
CA TYR A 163 -5.97 4.79 1.08
C TYR A 163 -7.18 5.52 0.54
N ILE A 164 -7.48 5.33 -0.73
CA ILE A 164 -8.62 5.90 -1.43
C ILE A 164 -9.52 4.72 -1.79
N VAL A 165 -10.74 4.71 -1.25
CA VAL A 165 -11.77 3.72 -1.56
C VAL A 165 -12.84 4.41 -2.38
N ALA A 166 -13.29 3.75 -3.43
CA ALA A 166 -14.38 4.23 -4.24
C ALA A 166 -15.42 3.13 -4.45
N SER A 167 -16.71 3.49 -4.37
CA SER A 167 -17.85 2.58 -4.54
C SER A 167 -18.77 3.08 -5.64
N LEU A 168 -19.12 2.20 -6.59
CA LEU A 168 -19.88 2.53 -7.78
C LEU A 168 -21.37 2.78 -7.43
N GLY A 169 -21.87 3.99 -7.72
CA GLY A 169 -23.28 4.34 -7.55
C GLY A 169 -23.79 4.34 -6.10
N THR A 170 -22.92 4.15 -5.11
CA THR A 170 -23.27 4.13 -3.68
C THR A 170 -22.26 4.89 -2.85
N CYS A 171 -22.60 5.30 -1.63
CA CYS A 171 -21.63 5.94 -0.70
C CYS A 171 -21.01 4.94 0.30
N GLY A 172 -20.96 3.65 -0.03
CA GLY A 172 -20.35 2.63 0.81
C GLY A 172 -18.86 2.86 1.12
N ALA A 173 -18.14 3.58 0.25
CA ALA A 173 -16.72 3.90 0.46
C ALA A 173 -16.45 4.64 1.79
N ALA A 174 -17.34 5.52 2.21
CA ALA A 174 -17.22 6.21 3.49
C ALA A 174 -17.34 5.26 4.68
N GLU A 175 -18.26 4.29 4.62
CA GLU A 175 -18.44 3.29 5.67
C GLU A 175 -17.25 2.31 5.76
N VAL A 176 -16.51 2.13 4.67
CA VAL A 176 -15.28 1.32 4.66
C VAL A 176 -14.15 2.00 5.43
N LEU A 177 -13.96 3.30 5.26
CA LEU A 177 -12.80 4.00 5.85
C LEU A 177 -13.09 4.67 7.20
N PHE A 178 -14.37 4.96 7.51
CA PHE A 178 -14.75 5.64 8.74
C PHE A 178 -15.66 4.77 9.58
N GLU A 179 -15.53 4.88 10.90
CA GLU A 179 -16.45 4.26 11.84
C GLU A 179 -17.77 5.07 11.84
N PRO A 180 -18.94 4.40 12.02
CA PRO A 180 -20.19 5.11 12.26
C PRO A 180 -20.05 6.04 13.46
N LEU A 181 -20.64 7.22 13.39
CA LEU A 181 -20.80 8.12 14.54
C LEU A 181 -21.80 7.46 15.52
N GLY A 182 -21.34 6.55 16.33
CA GLY A 182 -22.12 5.87 17.37
C GLY A 182 -21.20 5.51 18.52
N ASP A 183 -21.71 5.43 19.71
CA ASP A 183 -21.18 5.41 21.08
C ASP A 183 -19.81 4.76 21.41
N SER A 184 -19.07 4.34 20.42
CA SER A 184 -17.69 3.91 20.57
C SER A 184 -16.83 4.61 19.50
N VAL A 185 -16.56 5.88 19.70
CA VAL A 185 -15.36 6.51 19.16
C VAL A 185 -14.18 5.73 19.76
N ILE A 186 -13.76 4.67 19.09
CA ILE A 186 -12.45 4.09 19.37
C ILE A 186 -11.49 5.18 18.96
N ASP A 187 -11.08 5.94 19.97
CA ASP A 187 -10.08 6.99 19.85
C ASP A 187 -8.79 6.38 19.30
N LEU A 188 -8.65 6.41 17.98
CA LEU A 188 -7.42 5.95 17.30
C LEU A 188 -6.22 6.82 17.71
N GLN A 189 -6.46 7.98 18.32
CA GLN A 189 -5.41 8.84 18.88
C GLN A 189 -4.91 8.32 20.24
N SER A 190 -5.74 7.57 20.99
CA SER A 190 -5.39 7.06 22.31
C SER A 190 -4.76 5.65 22.28
N ARG A 191 -4.77 4.97 21.14
CA ARG A 191 -4.01 3.73 21.01
C ARG A 191 -2.53 4.07 21.00
N LYS A 192 -1.93 4.05 22.18
CA LYS A 192 -0.46 3.99 22.29
C LYS A 192 0.03 2.94 21.32
N PRO A 193 1.13 3.17 20.57
CA PRO A 193 1.73 2.16 19.72
C PRO A 193 1.82 0.86 20.53
N ARG A 194 1.23 -0.22 20.04
CA ARG A 194 1.33 -1.50 20.74
C ARG A 194 2.77 -1.96 20.64
N ASN A 195 3.53 -1.73 21.66
CA ASN A 195 4.84 -2.38 21.91
C ASN A 195 4.71 -3.90 22.12
N PHE A 196 3.59 -4.51 21.66
CA PHE A 196 3.14 -5.81 22.16
C PHE A 196 3.79 -7.03 21.48
N ILE A 197 4.36 -6.90 20.30
CA ILE A 197 4.91 -8.09 19.61
C ILE A 197 6.23 -8.54 20.24
N ALA A 198 6.97 -7.64 20.88
CA ALA A 198 8.20 -8.02 21.59
C ALA A 198 7.95 -8.61 22.99
N ARG A 199 6.76 -8.41 23.57
CA ARG A 199 6.45 -8.89 24.93
C ARG A 199 5.77 -10.26 24.98
N GLU A 200 5.05 -10.66 23.93
CA GLU A 200 4.39 -11.99 23.91
C GLU A 200 5.34 -13.12 23.47
N ALA A 201 6.54 -12.80 22.97
CA ALA A 201 7.46 -13.82 22.49
C ALA A 201 8.30 -14.47 23.57
N ASP A 202 8.53 -13.81 24.72
CA ASP A 202 9.29 -14.41 25.82
C ASP A 202 9.20 -13.56 27.11
N GLU A 203 8.45 -14.02 28.10
CA GLU A 203 8.40 -13.43 29.44
C GLU A 203 9.71 -13.66 30.23
N SER A 204 10.69 -14.38 29.67
CA SER A 204 11.93 -14.77 30.34
C SER A 204 13.14 -13.88 29.96
N LEU A 205 13.01 -12.98 28.98
CA LEU A 205 14.12 -12.11 28.59
C LEU A 205 14.09 -10.76 29.33
N PRO A 206 15.25 -10.26 29.81
CA PRO A 206 15.32 -8.94 30.40
C PRO A 206 14.90 -7.89 29.37
N GLU A 207 14.29 -6.82 29.88
CA GLU A 207 13.78 -5.69 29.10
C GLU A 207 14.84 -5.14 28.11
N ALA A 208 14.92 -5.74 26.92
CA ALA A 208 15.86 -5.32 25.89
C ALA A 208 15.31 -4.07 25.20
N ALA A 209 16.01 -2.96 25.31
CA ALA A 209 15.68 -1.78 24.52
C ALA A 209 16.05 -2.02 23.05
N PHE A 210 15.06 -1.93 22.17
CA PHE A 210 15.28 -2.03 20.73
C PHE A 210 15.42 -0.65 20.11
N PHE A 211 16.43 -0.49 19.27
CA PHE A 211 16.67 0.72 18.50
C PHE A 211 16.57 0.39 17.01
N SER A 212 15.76 1.14 16.29
CA SER A 212 15.75 1.11 14.83
C SER A 212 16.58 2.27 14.30
N ILE A 213 17.61 1.97 13.50
CA ILE A 213 18.51 2.93 12.91
C ILE A 213 18.17 3.10 11.44
N GLN A 214 17.90 4.33 11.03
CA GLN A 214 17.67 4.64 9.62
C GLN A 214 19.01 4.67 8.88
N HIS A 215 19.07 4.07 7.67
CA HIS A 215 20.28 4.05 6.83
C HIS A 215 20.89 5.44 6.65
N ALA A 216 20.07 6.45 6.40
CA ALA A 216 20.54 7.83 6.27
C ALA A 216 21.22 8.39 7.54
N GLY A 217 21.03 7.77 8.71
CA GLY A 217 21.64 8.13 9.98
C GLY A 217 22.95 7.39 10.28
N ILE A 218 23.26 6.30 9.55
CA ILE A 218 24.48 5.53 9.74
C ILE A 218 25.68 6.40 9.33
N ASN A 219 26.67 6.51 10.19
CA ASN A 219 27.87 7.35 10.00
C ASN A 219 27.63 8.88 9.99
N ARG A 220 26.50 9.38 10.47
CA ARG A 220 26.23 10.81 10.64
C ARG A 220 26.24 11.22 12.11
N LYS A 221 26.60 12.49 12.36
CA LYS A 221 26.44 13.06 13.71
C LYS A 221 24.95 13.14 14.04
N PRO A 222 24.53 12.85 15.29
CA PRO A 222 23.11 12.84 15.70
C PRO A 222 22.34 14.13 15.42
N SER A 223 23.05 15.25 15.30
CA SER A 223 22.47 16.57 15.02
C SER A 223 22.42 16.93 13.52
N ALA A 224 22.90 16.05 12.63
CA ALA A 224 23.03 16.37 11.21
C ALA A 224 21.82 15.92 10.40
N GLY A 225 21.10 16.87 9.84
CA GLY A 225 20.08 16.69 8.80
C GLY A 225 18.64 16.69 9.29
N PRO A 226 17.67 16.76 8.35
CA PRO A 226 16.24 16.93 8.65
C PRO A 226 15.59 15.71 9.32
N GLN A 227 16.33 14.61 9.49
CA GLN A 227 15.82 13.35 10.06
C GLN A 227 16.26 13.13 11.51
N GLY A 228 16.87 14.14 12.14
CA GLY A 228 17.21 14.11 13.56
C GLY A 228 18.28 13.09 13.92
N LYS A 229 18.09 12.37 15.02
CA LYS A 229 19.07 11.44 15.60
C LYS A 229 19.40 10.24 14.70
N GLY A 230 18.59 9.94 13.69
CA GLY A 230 18.79 8.79 12.80
C GLY A 230 18.50 7.43 13.44
N TYR A 231 17.98 7.40 14.66
CA TYR A 231 17.55 6.19 15.35
C TYR A 231 16.23 6.41 16.10
N ARG A 232 15.55 5.32 16.42
CA ARG A 232 14.30 5.27 17.19
C ARG A 232 14.44 4.26 18.31
N ASN A 233 13.83 4.58 19.45
CA ASN A 233 13.76 3.71 20.64
C ASN A 233 12.31 3.51 21.12
N ASP A 234 11.33 3.79 20.28
CA ASP A 234 9.89 3.69 20.59
C ASP A 234 9.26 2.36 20.19
N GLY A 235 10.07 1.35 19.88
CA GLY A 235 9.62 0.01 19.47
C GLY A 235 9.09 -0.08 18.03
N ALA A 236 9.22 0.99 17.24
CA ALA A 236 8.82 1.00 15.84
C ALA A 236 10.03 1.10 14.91
N THR A 237 9.97 0.44 13.75
CA THR A 237 11.00 0.54 12.72
C THR A 237 10.72 1.66 11.74
N TYR A 238 11.76 2.18 11.09
CA TYR A 238 11.60 3.04 9.91
C TYR A 238 11.04 2.23 8.74
N THR A 239 10.37 2.91 7.81
CA THR A 239 10.02 2.29 6.52
C THR A 239 11.31 2.04 5.75
N LEU A 240 11.50 0.82 5.27
CA LEU A 240 12.64 0.47 4.42
C LEU A 240 12.60 1.32 3.16
N ASP A 241 13.74 1.90 2.79
CA ASP A 241 13.83 2.73 1.60
C ASP A 241 14.51 1.99 0.43
N SER A 242 14.24 2.47 -0.77
CA SER A 242 14.75 1.85 -2.00
C SER A 242 16.21 2.23 -2.33
N ARG A 243 16.86 3.05 -1.51
CA ARG A 243 18.19 3.61 -1.79
C ARG A 243 19.34 2.66 -1.44
N GLY A 244 19.02 1.42 -1.10
CA GLY A 244 20.00 0.33 -1.03
C GLY A 244 20.88 0.30 0.21
N GLY A 245 20.45 0.95 1.27
CA GLY A 245 21.11 0.87 2.56
C GLY A 245 20.33 0.02 3.55
N ALA A 246 21.03 -0.69 4.41
CA ALA A 246 20.42 -1.48 5.45
C ALA A 246 20.01 -0.59 6.63
N ASP A 247 18.71 -0.56 6.94
CA ASP A 247 18.29 -0.14 8.26
C ASP A 247 18.68 -1.24 9.25
N ALA A 248 19.23 -0.86 10.39
CA ALA A 248 19.62 -1.80 11.43
C ALA A 248 18.64 -1.73 12.60
N VAL A 249 18.26 -2.88 13.12
CA VAL A 249 17.58 -2.99 14.41
C VAL A 249 18.63 -3.47 15.42
N CYS A 250 18.86 -2.68 16.45
CA CYS A 250 19.79 -3.03 17.52
C CYS A 250 19.01 -3.32 18.80
N SER A 251 19.36 -4.41 19.48
CA SER A 251 19.05 -4.57 20.89
C SER A 251 20.19 -4.01 21.74
N THR A 252 19.97 -3.76 23.01
CA THR A 252 21.03 -3.33 23.95
C THR A 252 22.17 -4.34 24.07
N ASN A 253 21.93 -5.60 23.67
CA ASN A 253 22.88 -6.69 23.81
C ASN A 253 23.45 -7.18 22.48
N ASP A 254 22.75 -6.94 21.34
CA ASP A 254 23.19 -7.39 20.03
C ASP A 254 22.69 -6.47 18.91
N THR A 255 23.52 -6.27 17.88
CA THR A 255 23.12 -5.57 16.66
C THR A 255 22.55 -6.57 15.67
N PHE A 256 21.25 -6.54 15.47
CA PHE A 256 20.61 -7.26 14.37
C PHE A 256 20.68 -6.41 13.12
N GLY A 257 21.78 -6.53 12.39
CA GLY A 257 21.84 -6.01 11.01
C GLY A 257 20.84 -6.75 10.13
N VAL A 258 20.33 -6.09 9.08
CA VAL A 258 19.62 -6.80 8.03
C VAL A 258 20.55 -7.91 7.54
N ARG A 259 20.17 -9.17 7.75
CA ARG A 259 20.99 -10.31 7.35
C ARG A 259 21.21 -10.24 5.84
N THR A 260 22.41 -9.89 5.43
CA THR A 260 22.90 -10.29 4.12
C THR A 260 22.95 -11.81 4.12
N THR A 261 22.13 -12.47 3.32
CA THR A 261 22.19 -13.94 3.23
C THR A 261 23.55 -14.28 2.63
N PRO A 262 24.42 -15.01 3.34
CA PRO A 262 25.71 -15.42 2.78
C PRO A 262 25.50 -16.10 1.43
N GLY A 263 26.24 -15.67 0.41
CA GLY A 263 26.18 -16.24 -0.94
C GLY A 263 25.18 -15.58 -1.89
N LEU A 264 24.39 -14.59 -1.48
CA LEU A 264 23.57 -13.79 -2.41
C LEU A 264 24.35 -12.55 -2.90
N SER A 265 24.22 -12.24 -4.19
CA SER A 265 24.79 -11.00 -4.72
C SER A 265 24.12 -9.77 -4.08
N GLY A 266 24.86 -8.70 -3.81
CA GLY A 266 24.31 -7.44 -3.29
C GLY A 266 23.20 -6.84 -4.17
N ARG A 267 23.14 -7.21 -5.45
CA ARG A 267 22.05 -6.85 -6.38
C ARG A 267 20.73 -7.51 -6.02
N MET A 268 20.77 -8.74 -5.50
CA MET A 268 19.54 -9.44 -5.07
C MET A 268 18.97 -8.85 -3.78
N ASP A 269 19.82 -8.42 -2.86
CA ASP A 269 19.40 -7.75 -1.64
C ASP A 269 18.80 -6.38 -1.95
N SER A 270 19.38 -5.60 -2.87
CA SER A 270 18.80 -4.33 -3.33
C SER A 270 17.37 -4.48 -3.88
N ASN A 271 17.10 -5.55 -4.63
CA ASN A 271 15.76 -5.83 -5.15
C ASN A 271 14.78 -6.21 -4.04
N ARG A 272 15.24 -6.98 -3.03
CA ARG A 272 14.42 -7.32 -1.85
C ARG A 272 14.08 -6.07 -1.04
N TYR A 273 15.04 -5.20 -0.75
CA TYR A 273 14.81 -3.96 -0.04
C TYR A 273 13.85 -3.03 -0.79
N ARG A 274 14.03 -2.90 -2.10
CA ARG A 274 13.11 -2.12 -2.93
C ARG A 274 11.69 -2.67 -2.87
N ALA A 275 11.54 -3.98 -3.02
CA ALA A 275 10.24 -4.65 -3.00
C ALA A 275 9.55 -4.49 -1.64
N LEU A 276 10.28 -4.69 -0.53
CA LEU A 276 9.76 -4.49 0.82
C LEU A 276 9.46 -3.01 1.11
N GLY A 277 10.30 -2.09 0.62
CA GLY A 277 10.08 -0.65 0.73
C GLY A 277 8.81 -0.17 0.01
N ASN A 278 8.46 -0.82 -1.10
CA ASN A 278 7.24 -0.54 -1.86
C ASN A 278 6.02 -1.34 -1.37
N ALA A 279 6.23 -2.44 -0.61
CA ALA A 279 5.13 -3.27 -0.13
C ALA A 279 4.19 -2.51 0.83
N VAL A 280 2.95 -2.90 0.85
CA VAL A 280 1.93 -2.35 1.77
C VAL A 280 1.98 -3.03 3.13
N CYS A 281 1.36 -2.42 4.13
CA CYS A 281 1.09 -3.05 5.41
C CYS A 281 -0.13 -3.99 5.26
N VAL A 282 0.11 -5.29 5.15
CA VAL A 282 -0.94 -6.31 4.90
C VAL A 282 -2.10 -6.22 5.90
N PRO A 283 -1.91 -6.07 7.24
CA PRO A 283 -3.02 -5.91 8.17
C PRO A 283 -3.92 -4.70 7.92
N VAL A 284 -3.40 -3.61 7.35
CA VAL A 284 -4.23 -2.46 6.96
C VAL A 284 -5.11 -2.83 5.78
N ILE A 285 -4.55 -3.50 4.76
CA ILE A 285 -5.31 -3.98 3.60
C ILE A 285 -6.40 -4.97 4.02
N GLU A 286 -6.06 -5.93 4.87
CA GLU A 286 -7.02 -6.90 5.41
C GLU A 286 -8.17 -6.21 6.15
N TRP A 287 -7.89 -5.19 6.97
CA TRP A 287 -8.90 -4.40 7.65
C TRP A 287 -9.83 -3.69 6.66
N ILE A 288 -9.29 -3.04 5.62
CA ILE A 288 -10.08 -2.39 4.56
C ILE A 288 -10.93 -3.41 3.82
N ALA A 289 -10.33 -4.54 3.42
CA ALA A 289 -11.00 -5.60 2.67
C ALA A 289 -12.18 -6.21 3.44
N LYS A 290 -12.03 -6.49 4.74
CA LYS A 290 -13.13 -6.96 5.61
C LYS A 290 -14.29 -5.96 5.65
N ARG A 291 -14.00 -4.67 5.66
CA ARG A 291 -15.04 -3.62 5.66
C ARG A 291 -15.70 -3.46 4.30
N ILE A 292 -14.96 -3.66 3.21
CA ILE A 292 -15.54 -3.76 1.85
C ILE A 292 -16.55 -4.92 1.80
N LEU A 293 -16.22 -6.11 2.33
CA LEU A 293 -17.16 -7.25 2.37
C LEU A 293 -18.46 -6.92 3.11
N VAL A 294 -18.36 -6.19 4.22
CA VAL A 294 -19.56 -5.78 4.98
C VAL A 294 -20.40 -4.78 4.19
N ALA A 295 -19.76 -3.77 3.62
CA ALA A 295 -20.42 -2.74 2.83
C ALA A 295 -21.02 -3.34 1.52
N ASP A 296 -20.30 -4.25 0.85
CA ASP A 296 -20.79 -4.89 -0.37
C ASP A 296 -22.12 -5.63 -0.14
N ARG A 297 -22.20 -6.38 0.95
CA ARG A 297 -23.46 -7.06 1.33
C ARG A 297 -24.63 -6.12 1.60
N LYS A 298 -24.34 -4.88 1.98
CA LYS A 298 -25.36 -3.85 2.26
C LYS A 298 -25.83 -3.16 0.98
N TYR A 299 -24.91 -2.86 0.06
CA TYR A 299 -25.16 -1.98 -1.07
C TYR A 299 -25.35 -2.69 -2.41
N TYR A 300 -24.85 -3.92 -2.56
CA TYR A 300 -24.85 -4.66 -3.83
C TYR A 300 -25.49 -6.05 -3.72
N LYS A 301 -26.51 -6.17 -2.88
CA LYS A 301 -27.34 -7.40 -2.76
C LYS A 301 -28.17 -7.63 -3.99
#